data_fcd1e194e3ee3b714a8bf7b093d6a073
#
_entry.id   fcd1e194e3ee3b714a8bf7b093d6a073
#
_cell.length_a   1.000
_cell.length_b   1.000
_cell.length_c   1.000
_cell.angle_alpha   90.00
_cell.angle_beta   90.00
_cell.angle_gamma   90.00
#
_symmetry.space_group_name_H-M   'P 1'
#
loop_
_entity.id
_entity.type
_entity.pdbx_description
1 polymer ?
#
loop_
_entity_poly.entity_id
_entity_poly.type
_entity_poly.pdbx_seq_one_letter_code
_entity_poly.pdbx_strand_id
1 'polypeptide(L)'
;TTNIDVNRQNAKAYCMLKEYGTAVKRYESLKELGDRSFLTLYYLGVSHYGDNWFYGAYDNLKEAYQKNPMDVNVLYYLAKASARTSWKKEGVEYMEEAFRIAVPSDSMMVRLYDGLVECYDYAGDTKKEVEALEKLYIYTKKNSILYKIACLYDWKEDEKNAIRYYRKYMATVSEDQRYALDEDGNPVEDRITLYQQAWKRIKKIKEEGFFRGDIPTKSFPVEKKDTLALRHAK
;
A
#
# COMPACT_ATOMS: atom_id res chain seq x y z
N THR A 1 -5.02 -33.65 19.79
CA THR A 1 -5.16 -33.47 21.25
C THR A 1 -6.46 -32.74 21.54
N THR A 2 -7.14 -33.09 22.63
CA THR A 2 -8.35 -32.40 23.10
C THR A 2 -8.07 -31.10 23.84
N ASN A 3 -6.80 -30.74 24.02
CA ASN A 3 -6.39 -29.52 24.71
C ASN A 3 -6.51 -28.32 23.78
N ILE A 4 -7.48 -27.45 24.08
CA ILE A 4 -7.82 -26.24 23.31
C ILE A 4 -6.60 -25.30 23.24
N ASP A 5 -5.85 -25.11 24.32
CA ASP A 5 -4.72 -24.20 24.36
C ASP A 5 -3.57 -24.66 23.45
N VAL A 6 -3.26 -25.96 23.48
CA VAL A 6 -2.25 -26.54 22.57
C VAL A 6 -2.68 -26.40 21.12
N ASN A 7 -3.94 -26.67 20.80
CA ASN A 7 -4.47 -26.54 19.45
C ASN A 7 -4.46 -25.08 18.99
N ARG A 8 -4.76 -24.12 19.89
CA ARG A 8 -4.69 -22.67 19.60
C ARG A 8 -3.26 -22.22 19.31
N GLN A 9 -2.28 -22.67 20.11
CA GLN A 9 -0.87 -22.34 19.87
C GLN A 9 -0.37 -22.93 18.54
N ASN A 10 -0.78 -24.15 18.23
CA ASN A 10 -0.45 -24.78 16.95
C ASN A 10 -1.07 -24.02 15.77
N ALA A 11 -2.35 -23.62 15.83
CA ALA A 11 -3.01 -22.82 14.83
C ALA A 11 -2.33 -21.45 14.66
N LYS A 12 -1.92 -20.81 15.77
CA LYS A 12 -1.18 -19.55 15.75
C LYS A 12 0.16 -19.69 15.03
N ALA A 13 0.88 -20.79 15.23
CA ALA A 13 2.15 -21.03 14.54
C ALA A 13 1.97 -21.05 13.01
N TYR A 14 0.94 -21.72 12.49
CA TYR A 14 0.63 -21.70 11.05
C TYR A 14 0.27 -20.29 10.54
N CYS A 15 -0.50 -19.51 11.31
CA CYS A 15 -0.80 -18.13 10.97
C CYS A 15 0.49 -17.28 10.89
N MET A 16 1.41 -17.44 11.83
CA MET A 16 2.70 -16.72 11.84
C MET A 16 3.63 -17.14 10.69
N LEU A 17 3.57 -18.41 10.28
CA LEU A 17 4.27 -18.93 9.10
C LEU A 17 3.60 -18.53 7.78
N LYS A 18 2.47 -17.78 7.84
CA LYS A 18 1.64 -17.40 6.69
C LYS A 18 1.00 -18.58 5.94
N GLU A 19 0.93 -19.73 6.57
CA GLU A 19 0.17 -20.89 6.08
C GLU A 19 -1.31 -20.72 6.42
N TYR A 20 -1.92 -19.68 5.84
CA TYR A 20 -3.23 -19.19 6.25
C TYR A 20 -4.34 -20.22 6.07
N GLY A 21 -4.37 -20.96 4.97
CA GLY A 21 -5.38 -22.01 4.75
C GLY A 21 -5.32 -23.13 5.80
N THR A 22 -4.12 -23.51 6.27
CA THR A 22 -3.95 -24.48 7.37
C THR A 22 -4.40 -23.86 8.70
N ALA A 23 -4.04 -22.62 8.96
CA ALA A 23 -4.45 -21.89 10.16
C ALA A 23 -5.97 -21.75 10.24
N VAL A 24 -6.65 -21.39 9.14
CA VAL A 24 -8.12 -21.32 9.05
C VAL A 24 -8.76 -22.63 9.50
N LYS A 25 -8.40 -23.75 8.86
CA LYS A 25 -8.97 -25.06 9.20
C LYS A 25 -8.84 -25.39 10.69
N ARG A 26 -7.68 -25.07 11.29
CA ARG A 26 -7.45 -25.34 12.71
C ARG A 26 -8.25 -24.44 13.63
N TYR A 27 -8.36 -23.15 13.29
CA TYR A 27 -9.17 -22.22 14.08
C TYR A 27 -10.67 -22.46 13.93
N GLU A 28 -11.13 -22.86 12.74
CA GLU A 28 -12.52 -23.28 12.53
C GLU A 28 -12.86 -24.50 13.40
N SER A 29 -12.00 -25.52 13.42
CA SER A 29 -12.17 -26.65 14.31
C SER A 29 -12.22 -26.28 15.80
N LEU A 30 -11.40 -25.27 16.23
CA LEU A 30 -11.49 -24.74 17.60
C LEU A 30 -12.83 -24.05 17.86
N LYS A 31 -13.32 -23.29 16.90
CA LYS A 31 -14.61 -22.61 16.97
C LYS A 31 -15.78 -23.60 17.02
N GLU A 32 -15.71 -24.69 16.26
CA GLU A 32 -16.69 -25.81 16.32
C GLU A 32 -16.69 -26.50 17.68
N LEU A 33 -15.53 -26.60 18.34
CA LEU A 33 -15.41 -27.11 19.71
C LEU A 33 -15.86 -26.08 20.77
N GLY A 34 -16.41 -24.93 20.36
CA GLY A 34 -16.96 -23.91 21.24
C GLY A 34 -15.94 -22.83 21.67
N ASP A 35 -14.67 -22.86 21.18
CA ASP A 35 -13.70 -21.82 21.51
C ASP A 35 -13.95 -20.55 20.71
N ARG A 36 -14.74 -19.66 21.29
CA ARG A 36 -14.99 -18.31 20.78
C ARG A 36 -14.22 -17.25 21.58
N SER A 37 -13.02 -17.60 22.07
CA SER A 37 -12.15 -16.64 22.77
C SER A 37 -11.68 -15.55 21.84
N PHE A 38 -11.29 -14.40 22.42
CA PHE A 38 -10.72 -13.29 21.68
C PHE A 38 -9.58 -13.72 20.76
N LEU A 39 -8.64 -14.53 21.26
CA LEU A 39 -7.47 -14.97 20.50
C LEU A 39 -7.87 -15.87 19.31
N THR A 40 -8.80 -16.79 19.50
CA THR A 40 -9.29 -17.66 18.43
C THR A 40 -9.96 -16.86 17.32
N LEU A 41 -10.83 -15.93 17.67
CA LEU A 41 -11.53 -15.08 16.70
C LEU A 41 -10.57 -14.11 15.98
N TYR A 42 -9.66 -13.51 16.72
CA TYR A 42 -8.67 -12.61 16.13
C TYR A 42 -7.78 -13.31 15.10
N TYR A 43 -7.13 -14.42 15.50
CA TYR A 43 -6.24 -15.12 14.58
C TYR A 43 -6.97 -15.84 13.44
N LEU A 44 -8.21 -16.30 13.65
CA LEU A 44 -9.06 -16.81 12.57
C LEU A 44 -9.34 -15.69 11.56
N GLY A 45 -9.71 -14.51 12.02
CA GLY A 45 -9.95 -13.37 11.15
C GLY A 45 -8.70 -12.93 10.40
N VAL A 46 -7.54 -12.89 11.05
CA VAL A 46 -6.24 -12.60 10.41
C VAL A 46 -5.90 -13.66 9.37
N SER A 47 -6.15 -14.93 9.66
CA SER A 47 -5.90 -16.05 8.74
C SER A 47 -6.81 -15.97 7.51
N HIS A 48 -8.11 -15.69 7.70
CA HIS A 48 -9.02 -15.43 6.57
C HIS A 48 -8.58 -14.25 5.72
N TYR A 49 -8.12 -13.16 6.34
CA TYR A 49 -7.59 -12.01 5.61
C TYR A 49 -6.37 -12.41 4.76
N GLY A 50 -5.46 -13.18 5.33
CA GLY A 50 -4.27 -13.67 4.64
C GLY A 50 -4.58 -14.68 3.51
N ASP A 51 -5.70 -15.42 3.65
CA ASP A 51 -6.22 -16.37 2.66
C ASP A 51 -7.16 -15.69 1.62
N ASN A 52 -7.26 -14.37 1.66
CA ASN A 52 -8.11 -13.53 0.80
C ASN A 52 -9.63 -13.75 0.94
N TRP A 53 -10.09 -14.39 2.01
CA TRP A 53 -11.51 -14.48 2.31
C TRP A 53 -11.97 -13.35 3.24
N PHE A 54 -12.15 -12.16 2.65
CA PHE A 54 -12.35 -10.90 3.38
C PHE A 54 -13.68 -10.84 4.15
N TYR A 55 -14.73 -11.48 3.68
CA TYR A 55 -16.00 -11.57 4.43
C TYR A 55 -15.84 -12.40 5.71
N GLY A 56 -15.20 -13.57 5.63
CA GLY A 56 -14.90 -14.37 6.81
C GLY A 56 -13.94 -13.66 7.78
N ALA A 57 -12.98 -12.89 7.25
CA ALA A 57 -12.12 -12.04 8.05
C ALA A 57 -12.95 -10.99 8.82
N TYR A 58 -13.82 -10.26 8.11
CA TYR A 58 -14.69 -9.24 8.72
C TYR A 58 -15.53 -9.82 9.85
N ASP A 59 -16.23 -10.93 9.62
CA ASP A 59 -17.14 -11.52 10.61
C ASP A 59 -16.41 -11.90 11.91
N ASN A 60 -15.27 -12.58 11.79
CA ASN A 60 -14.51 -13.02 12.96
C ASN A 60 -13.81 -11.87 13.68
N LEU A 61 -13.28 -10.88 12.92
CA LEU A 61 -12.66 -9.69 13.51
C LEU A 61 -13.70 -8.75 14.15
N LYS A 62 -14.90 -8.67 13.59
CA LYS A 62 -16.00 -7.92 14.20
C LYS A 62 -16.41 -8.51 15.54
N GLU A 63 -16.47 -9.84 15.64
CA GLU A 63 -16.74 -10.52 16.91
C GLU A 63 -15.56 -10.34 17.90
N ALA A 64 -14.31 -10.42 17.43
CA ALA A 64 -13.15 -10.12 18.27
C ALA A 64 -13.16 -8.66 18.79
N TYR A 65 -13.53 -7.71 17.95
CA TYR A 65 -13.69 -6.30 18.31
C TYR A 65 -14.73 -6.10 19.42
N GLN A 66 -15.87 -6.80 19.37
CA GLN A 66 -16.88 -6.75 20.43
C GLN A 66 -16.34 -7.21 21.80
N LYS A 67 -15.34 -8.11 21.80
CA LYS A 67 -14.70 -8.59 23.04
C LYS A 67 -13.61 -7.65 23.55
N ASN A 68 -12.90 -6.98 22.68
CA ASN A 68 -11.88 -5.99 23.04
C ASN A 68 -11.82 -4.86 22.00
N PRO A 69 -12.64 -3.81 22.17
CA PRO A 69 -12.69 -2.68 21.24
C PRO A 69 -11.42 -1.82 21.21
N MET A 70 -10.58 -1.92 22.24
CA MET A 70 -9.35 -1.11 22.36
C MET A 70 -8.10 -1.79 21.78
N ASP A 71 -8.25 -2.94 21.12
CA ASP A 71 -7.11 -3.61 20.51
C ASP A 71 -6.82 -3.03 19.11
N VAL A 72 -5.71 -2.31 18.99
CA VAL A 72 -5.26 -1.68 17.74
C VAL A 72 -5.08 -2.68 16.59
N ASN A 73 -4.66 -3.92 16.90
CA ASN A 73 -4.44 -4.93 15.87
C ASN A 73 -5.76 -5.46 15.32
N VAL A 74 -6.77 -5.64 16.18
CA VAL A 74 -8.13 -5.99 15.74
C VAL A 74 -8.68 -4.90 14.84
N LEU A 75 -8.65 -3.64 15.29
CA LEU A 75 -9.11 -2.50 14.50
C LEU A 75 -8.40 -2.40 13.15
N TYR A 76 -7.08 -2.58 13.13
CA TYR A 76 -6.29 -2.56 11.91
C TYR A 76 -6.75 -3.62 10.89
N TYR A 77 -6.87 -4.90 11.31
CA TYR A 77 -7.28 -5.95 10.40
C TYR A 77 -8.77 -5.89 10.04
N LEU A 78 -9.62 -5.46 10.97
CA LEU A 78 -11.05 -5.23 10.72
C LEU A 78 -11.23 -4.11 9.68
N ALA A 79 -10.50 -3.01 9.81
CA ALA A 79 -10.51 -1.92 8.84
C ALA A 79 -10.13 -2.41 7.44
N LYS A 80 -9.03 -3.16 7.33
CA LYS A 80 -8.56 -3.69 6.04
C LYS A 80 -9.53 -4.72 5.43
N ALA A 81 -10.13 -5.58 6.26
CA ALA A 81 -11.14 -6.52 5.80
C ALA A 81 -12.40 -5.78 5.32
N SER A 82 -12.87 -4.78 6.09
CA SER A 82 -14.01 -3.95 5.73
C SER A 82 -13.79 -3.22 4.40
N ALA A 83 -12.61 -2.63 4.20
CA ALA A 83 -12.27 -1.90 2.98
C ALA A 83 -12.38 -2.78 1.71
N ARG A 84 -12.08 -4.08 1.83
CA ARG A 84 -12.16 -5.05 0.73
C ARG A 84 -13.53 -5.73 0.56
N THR A 85 -14.53 -5.30 1.33
CA THR A 85 -15.91 -5.78 1.29
C THR A 85 -16.88 -4.66 0.96
N SER A 86 -18.15 -4.84 1.28
CA SER A 86 -19.19 -3.80 1.11
C SER A 86 -19.10 -2.68 2.14
N TRP A 87 -18.34 -2.87 3.24
CA TRP A 87 -18.26 -1.95 4.38
C TRP A 87 -17.05 -1.00 4.31
N LYS A 88 -16.77 -0.44 3.13
CA LYS A 88 -15.59 0.40 2.87
C LYS A 88 -15.51 1.65 3.75
N LYS A 89 -16.65 2.31 4.01
CA LYS A 89 -16.71 3.48 4.88
C LYS A 89 -16.39 3.12 6.33
N GLU A 90 -16.95 2.02 6.83
CA GLU A 90 -16.63 1.52 8.17
C GLU A 90 -15.15 1.15 8.29
N GLY A 91 -14.54 0.65 7.20
CA GLY A 91 -13.11 0.38 7.17
C GLY A 91 -12.26 1.62 7.46
N VAL A 92 -12.63 2.78 6.91
CA VAL A 92 -11.98 4.05 7.22
C VAL A 92 -12.18 4.41 8.70
N GLU A 93 -13.41 4.29 9.21
CA GLU A 93 -13.74 4.63 10.60
C GLU A 93 -12.94 3.78 11.61
N TYR A 94 -12.85 2.45 11.38
CA TYR A 94 -12.03 1.58 12.23
C TYR A 94 -10.55 1.91 12.19
N MET A 95 -10.02 2.30 11.03
CA MET A 95 -8.61 2.68 10.92
C MET A 95 -8.33 4.01 11.61
N GLU A 96 -9.21 5.00 11.47
CA GLU A 96 -9.12 6.28 12.19
C GLU A 96 -9.24 6.06 13.72
N GLU A 97 -10.05 5.11 14.17
CA GLU A 97 -10.14 4.73 15.58
C GLU A 97 -8.85 4.08 16.07
N ALA A 98 -8.24 3.17 15.27
CA ALA A 98 -6.94 2.60 15.58
C ALA A 98 -5.87 3.68 15.81
N PHE A 99 -5.88 4.75 15.02
CA PHE A 99 -4.98 5.90 15.23
C PHE A 99 -5.22 6.62 16.56
N ARG A 100 -6.48 6.78 16.96
CA ARG A 100 -6.82 7.49 18.22
C ARG A 100 -6.33 6.78 19.46
N ILE A 101 -6.30 5.44 19.42
CA ILE A 101 -5.93 4.62 20.59
C ILE A 101 -4.50 4.09 20.54
N ALA A 102 -3.83 4.16 19.39
CA ALA A 102 -2.47 3.66 19.23
C ALA A 102 -1.48 4.49 20.07
N VAL A 103 -0.55 3.81 20.74
CA VAL A 103 0.62 4.47 21.31
C VAL A 103 1.59 4.78 20.16
N PRO A 104 1.94 6.06 19.93
CA PRO A 104 2.76 6.45 18.79
C PRO A 104 4.17 5.82 18.88
N SER A 105 4.53 5.04 17.86
CA SER A 105 5.91 4.65 17.54
C SER A 105 6.03 4.68 16.02
N ASP A 106 7.24 4.91 15.50
CA ASP A 106 7.42 5.02 14.05
C ASP A 106 6.93 3.79 13.31
N SER A 107 7.17 2.58 13.83
CA SER A 107 6.71 1.34 13.23
C SER A 107 5.19 1.21 13.25
N MET A 108 4.54 1.63 14.33
CA MET A 108 3.08 1.65 14.43
C MET A 108 2.49 2.69 13.48
N MET A 109 3.08 3.90 13.41
CA MET A 109 2.62 4.95 12.49
C MET A 109 2.75 4.53 11.02
N VAL A 110 3.85 3.90 10.64
CA VAL A 110 4.03 3.32 9.29
C VAL A 110 2.90 2.33 8.99
N ARG A 111 2.63 1.41 9.89
CA ARG A 111 1.59 0.39 9.73
C ARG A 111 0.20 1.01 9.59
N LEU A 112 -0.13 1.99 10.43
CA LEU A 112 -1.45 2.64 10.42
C LEU A 112 -1.64 3.51 9.18
N TYR A 113 -0.62 4.29 8.75
CA TYR A 113 -0.72 5.06 7.51
C TYR A 113 -0.82 4.16 6.28
N ASP A 114 -0.10 3.03 6.23
CA ASP A 114 -0.26 2.03 5.17
C ASP A 114 -1.69 1.48 5.13
N GLY A 115 -2.27 1.20 6.29
CA GLY A 115 -3.67 0.79 6.40
C GLY A 115 -4.66 1.86 5.96
N LEU A 116 -4.43 3.15 6.31
CA LEU A 116 -5.25 4.26 5.83
C LEU A 116 -5.21 4.41 4.31
N VAL A 117 -4.01 4.32 3.72
CA VAL A 117 -3.86 4.34 2.26
C VAL A 117 -4.73 3.27 1.62
N GLU A 118 -4.70 2.04 2.12
CA GLU A 118 -5.56 0.96 1.60
C GLU A 118 -7.05 1.27 1.79
N CYS A 119 -7.45 1.72 2.96
CA CYS A 119 -8.85 2.05 3.24
C CYS A 119 -9.38 3.19 2.36
N TYR A 120 -8.61 4.26 2.17
CA TYR A 120 -9.00 5.39 1.32
C TYR A 120 -9.01 5.02 -0.17
N ASP A 121 -8.07 4.20 -0.64
CA ASP A 121 -8.06 3.66 -2.01
C ASP A 121 -9.38 2.91 -2.29
N TYR A 122 -9.74 1.93 -1.46
CA TYR A 122 -11.01 1.20 -1.61
C TYR A 122 -12.26 2.06 -1.42
N ALA A 123 -12.20 3.10 -0.58
CA ALA A 123 -13.28 4.07 -0.41
C ALA A 123 -13.41 5.05 -1.59
N GLY A 124 -12.38 5.16 -2.44
CA GLY A 124 -12.30 6.09 -3.56
C GLY A 124 -12.01 7.54 -3.14
N ASP A 125 -11.54 7.76 -1.90
CA ASP A 125 -11.16 9.09 -1.39
C ASP A 125 -9.68 9.38 -1.72
N THR A 126 -9.42 9.69 -2.98
CA THR A 126 -8.08 9.96 -3.47
C THR A 126 -7.37 11.10 -2.75
N LYS A 127 -8.12 12.11 -2.28
CA LYS A 127 -7.51 13.25 -1.55
C LYS A 127 -6.93 12.78 -0.23
N LYS A 128 -7.69 12.04 0.57
CA LYS A 128 -7.22 11.50 1.84
C LYS A 128 -6.18 10.40 1.65
N GLU A 129 -6.26 9.63 0.56
CA GLU A 129 -5.23 8.65 0.20
C GLU A 129 -3.88 9.35 -0.02
N VAL A 130 -3.85 10.46 -0.78
CA VAL A 130 -2.63 11.24 -0.99
C VAL A 130 -2.08 11.82 0.32
N GLU A 131 -2.95 12.38 1.17
CA GLU A 131 -2.54 12.88 2.50
C GLU A 131 -1.91 11.78 3.37
N ALA A 132 -2.50 10.57 3.36
CA ALA A 132 -1.95 9.42 4.07
C ALA A 132 -0.61 8.94 3.48
N LEU A 133 -0.47 8.92 2.15
CA LEU A 133 0.78 8.61 1.46
C LEU A 133 1.89 9.63 1.78
N GLU A 134 1.58 10.92 1.83
CA GLU A 134 2.56 11.96 2.22
C GLU A 134 3.07 11.72 3.65
N LYS A 135 2.17 11.37 4.58
CA LYS A 135 2.57 11.01 5.96
C LYS A 135 3.41 9.73 5.99
N LEU A 136 3.00 8.70 5.24
CA LEU A 136 3.76 7.45 5.13
C LEU A 136 5.17 7.69 4.57
N TYR A 137 5.31 8.61 3.60
CA TYR A 137 6.62 9.00 3.06
C TYR A 137 7.52 9.65 4.11
N ILE A 138 6.95 10.45 5.04
CA ILE A 138 7.74 11.09 6.11
C ILE A 138 8.44 10.04 6.98
N TYR A 139 7.76 8.92 7.30
CA TYR A 139 8.30 7.85 8.13
C TYR A 139 9.20 6.88 7.37
N THR A 140 8.87 6.56 6.13
CA THR A 140 9.55 5.47 5.39
C THR A 140 10.65 5.95 4.46
N LYS A 141 10.56 7.19 3.97
CA LYS A 141 11.42 7.77 2.91
C LYS A 141 11.48 6.92 1.63
N LYS A 142 10.52 6.00 1.43
CA LYS A 142 10.44 5.17 0.22
C LYS A 142 10.02 6.01 -0.97
N ASN A 143 10.93 6.19 -1.93
CA ASN A 143 10.71 7.01 -3.12
C ASN A 143 9.55 6.52 -4.01
N SER A 144 9.25 5.21 -4.02
CA SER A 144 8.10 4.64 -4.73
C SER A 144 6.75 5.24 -4.30
N ILE A 145 6.64 5.77 -3.07
CA ILE A 145 5.45 6.47 -2.59
C ILE A 145 5.23 7.77 -3.37
N LEU A 146 6.30 8.52 -3.65
CA LEU A 146 6.21 9.75 -4.45
C LEU A 146 5.71 9.44 -5.88
N TYR A 147 6.17 8.32 -6.45
CA TYR A 147 5.69 7.86 -7.75
C TYR A 147 4.19 7.48 -7.69
N LYS A 148 3.75 6.75 -6.65
CA LYS A 148 2.33 6.41 -6.45
C LYS A 148 1.46 7.68 -6.36
N ILE A 149 1.89 8.70 -5.59
CA ILE A 149 1.18 9.98 -5.49
C ILE A 149 1.09 10.66 -6.86
N ALA A 150 2.17 10.64 -7.64
CA ALA A 150 2.16 11.21 -8.99
C ALA A 150 1.13 10.52 -9.89
N CYS A 151 1.06 9.18 -9.85
CA CYS A 151 0.07 8.40 -10.60
C CYS A 151 -1.37 8.71 -10.18
N LEU A 152 -1.64 8.93 -8.89
CA LEU A 152 -2.97 9.30 -8.41
C LEU A 152 -3.42 10.67 -8.93
N TYR A 153 -2.53 11.67 -8.91
CA TYR A 153 -2.82 12.97 -9.50
C TYR A 153 -2.99 12.89 -11.02
N ASP A 154 -2.17 12.07 -11.68
CA ASP A 154 -2.26 11.86 -13.13
C ASP A 154 -3.60 11.20 -13.52
N TRP A 155 -4.04 10.20 -12.77
CA TRP A 155 -5.34 9.56 -12.96
C TRP A 155 -6.53 10.52 -12.73
N LYS A 156 -6.36 11.51 -11.84
CA LYS A 156 -7.34 12.59 -11.60
C LYS A 156 -7.22 13.76 -12.59
N GLU A 157 -6.35 13.65 -13.58
CA GLU A 157 -6.07 14.71 -14.57
C GLU A 157 -5.54 16.01 -13.94
N ASP A 158 -5.02 15.95 -12.71
CA ASP A 158 -4.31 17.06 -12.07
C ASP A 158 -2.84 17.07 -12.53
N GLU A 159 -2.64 17.47 -13.77
CA GLU A 159 -1.35 17.47 -14.46
C GLU A 159 -0.25 18.25 -13.70
N LYS A 160 -0.64 19.36 -13.07
CA LYS A 160 0.29 20.20 -12.32
C LYS A 160 0.89 19.44 -11.14
N ASN A 161 0.04 18.80 -10.34
CA ASN A 161 0.48 18.01 -9.19
C ASN A 161 1.14 16.70 -9.64
N ALA A 162 0.66 16.05 -10.69
CA ALA A 162 1.29 14.86 -11.27
C ALA A 162 2.75 15.16 -11.66
N ILE A 163 2.99 16.19 -12.46
CA ILE A 163 4.36 16.61 -12.86
C ILE A 163 5.21 16.94 -11.62
N ARG A 164 4.64 17.64 -10.64
CA ARG A 164 5.36 17.99 -9.40
C ARG A 164 5.86 16.75 -8.65
N TYR A 165 5.01 15.71 -8.49
CA TYR A 165 5.38 14.50 -7.77
C TYR A 165 6.24 13.56 -8.59
N TYR A 166 6.06 13.45 -9.91
CA TYR A 166 7.00 12.73 -10.77
C TYR A 166 8.40 13.33 -10.66
N ARG A 167 8.54 14.67 -10.69
CA ARG A 167 9.83 15.33 -10.50
C ARG A 167 10.43 15.11 -9.11
N LYS A 168 9.59 15.17 -8.05
CA LYS A 168 10.05 14.84 -6.70
C LYS A 168 10.60 13.41 -6.64
N TYR A 169 9.88 12.45 -7.23
CA TYR A 169 10.34 11.07 -7.33
C TYR A 169 11.68 10.98 -8.07
N MET A 170 11.76 11.55 -9.26
CA MET A 170 12.97 11.51 -10.10
C MET A 170 14.20 12.11 -9.37
N ALA A 171 14.01 13.14 -8.56
CA ALA A 171 15.08 13.76 -7.77
C ALA A 171 15.61 12.86 -6.65
N THR A 172 14.87 11.81 -6.25
CA THR A 172 15.31 10.85 -5.23
C THR A 172 15.98 9.61 -5.80
N VAL A 173 15.98 9.46 -7.13
CA VAL A 173 16.54 8.28 -7.81
C VAL A 173 18.01 8.54 -8.15
N SER A 174 18.90 7.69 -7.64
CA SER A 174 20.34 7.75 -7.94
C SER A 174 20.62 7.41 -9.41
N GLU A 175 21.79 7.84 -9.90
CA GLU A 175 22.11 7.71 -11.33
C GLU A 175 22.12 6.26 -11.82
N ASP A 176 22.63 5.36 -11.02
CA ASP A 176 22.67 3.90 -11.28
C ASP A 176 21.28 3.24 -11.34
N GLN A 177 20.26 3.86 -10.74
CA GLN A 177 18.88 3.37 -10.73
C GLN A 177 17.99 3.96 -11.84
N ARG A 178 18.51 4.91 -12.61
CA ARG A 178 17.72 5.56 -13.67
C ARG A 178 17.44 4.66 -14.86
N TYR A 179 18.36 3.74 -15.15
CA TYR A 179 18.26 2.81 -16.26
C TYR A 179 18.40 1.38 -15.74
N ALA A 180 17.72 0.44 -16.39
CA ALA A 180 17.97 -0.97 -16.15
C ALA A 180 19.31 -1.34 -16.82
N LEU A 181 20.22 -1.96 -16.07
CA LEU A 181 21.51 -2.40 -16.56
C LEU A 181 21.57 -3.93 -16.58
N ASP A 182 22.31 -4.50 -17.52
CA ASP A 182 22.68 -5.91 -17.53
C ASP A 182 23.85 -6.20 -16.57
N GLU A 183 24.34 -7.44 -16.57
CA GLU A 183 25.44 -7.88 -15.69
C GLU A 183 26.77 -7.16 -16.04
N ASP A 184 26.91 -6.68 -17.28
CA ASP A 184 28.08 -5.93 -17.76
C ASP A 184 27.94 -4.40 -17.58
N GLY A 185 26.80 -3.94 -17.03
CA GLY A 185 26.54 -2.53 -16.78
C GLY A 185 26.01 -1.76 -18.00
N ASN A 186 25.55 -2.44 -19.06
CA ASN A 186 24.96 -1.79 -20.23
C ASN A 186 23.45 -1.60 -20.06
N PRO A 187 22.85 -0.51 -20.59
CA PRO A 187 21.41 -0.29 -20.55
C PRO A 187 20.64 -1.38 -21.27
N VAL A 188 19.66 -1.96 -20.61
CA VAL A 188 18.75 -2.97 -21.16
C VAL A 188 17.52 -2.28 -21.74
N GLU A 189 17.30 -2.38 -23.04
CA GLU A 189 16.20 -1.70 -23.74
C GLU A 189 14.81 -2.24 -23.36
N ASP A 190 14.70 -3.53 -23.05
CA ASP A 190 13.44 -4.22 -22.77
C ASP A 190 12.91 -3.98 -21.32
N ARG A 191 13.71 -3.35 -20.48
CA ARG A 191 13.33 -3.06 -19.08
C ARG A 191 13.24 -1.57 -18.85
N ILE A 192 12.02 -1.08 -18.71
CA ILE A 192 11.73 0.35 -18.43
C ILE A 192 11.63 0.57 -16.93
N THR A 193 12.51 1.38 -16.35
CA THR A 193 12.46 1.76 -14.93
C THR A 193 11.31 2.73 -14.64
N LEU A 194 10.90 2.84 -13.36
CA LEU A 194 9.93 3.84 -12.93
C LEU A 194 10.42 5.28 -13.21
N TYR A 195 11.74 5.52 -13.19
CA TYR A 195 12.32 6.80 -13.57
C TYR A 195 12.04 7.14 -15.05
N GLN A 196 12.29 6.20 -15.95
CA GLN A 196 12.02 6.35 -17.37
C GLN A 196 10.51 6.51 -17.66
N GLN A 197 9.67 5.78 -16.93
CA GLN A 197 8.21 5.93 -17.03
C GLN A 197 7.76 7.33 -16.60
N ALA A 198 8.25 7.83 -15.44
CA ALA A 198 7.96 9.17 -14.95
C ALA A 198 8.39 10.25 -15.97
N TRP A 199 9.60 10.11 -16.53
CA TRP A 199 10.10 11.03 -17.54
C TRP A 199 9.23 11.05 -18.81
N LYS A 200 8.91 9.86 -19.34
CA LYS A 200 8.03 9.73 -20.52
C LYS A 200 6.65 10.33 -20.26
N ARG A 201 6.09 10.10 -19.06
CA ARG A 201 4.76 10.61 -18.71
C ARG A 201 4.76 12.14 -18.57
N ILE A 202 5.77 12.74 -17.93
CA ILE A 202 5.92 14.20 -17.86
C ILE A 202 6.01 14.80 -19.29
N LYS A 203 6.76 14.17 -20.17
CA LYS A 203 6.89 14.61 -21.56
C LYS A 203 5.53 14.59 -22.25
N LYS A 204 4.81 13.49 -22.14
CA LYS A 204 3.48 13.31 -22.74
C LYS A 204 2.46 14.32 -22.20
N ILE A 205 2.38 14.54 -20.87
CA ILE A 205 1.48 15.55 -20.27
C ILE A 205 1.77 16.94 -20.85
N LYS A 206 3.04 17.31 -21.00
CA LYS A 206 3.41 18.62 -21.56
C LYS A 206 3.05 18.74 -23.04
N GLU A 207 3.24 17.68 -23.82
CA GLU A 207 2.84 17.65 -25.24
C GLU A 207 1.32 17.79 -25.37
N GLU A 208 0.55 17.05 -24.59
CA GLU A 208 -0.90 17.13 -24.53
C GLU A 208 -1.38 18.55 -24.14
N GLY A 209 -0.78 19.17 -23.11
CA GLY A 209 -1.08 20.53 -22.69
C GLY A 209 -0.69 21.58 -23.76
N PHE A 210 0.38 21.37 -24.50
CA PHE A 210 0.75 22.23 -25.62
C PHE A 210 -0.31 22.18 -26.74
N PHE A 211 -0.76 20.99 -27.14
CA PHE A 211 -1.80 20.83 -28.16
C PHE A 211 -3.16 21.37 -27.74
N ARG A 212 -3.46 21.40 -26.42
CA ARG A 212 -4.66 22.06 -25.89
C ARG A 212 -4.54 23.58 -25.79
N GLY A 213 -3.33 24.16 -26.00
CA GLY A 213 -3.07 25.59 -25.87
C GLY A 213 -2.82 26.07 -24.42
N ASP A 214 -2.72 25.12 -23.45
CA ASP A 214 -2.54 25.41 -22.01
C ASP A 214 -1.10 25.82 -21.68
N ILE A 215 -0.13 25.47 -22.53
CA ILE A 215 1.32 25.67 -22.30
C ILE A 215 1.89 26.51 -23.45
N PRO A 216 2.49 27.67 -23.17
CA PRO A 216 3.12 28.50 -24.21
C PRO A 216 4.38 27.79 -24.77
N THR A 217 4.61 28.01 -26.09
CA THR A 217 5.70 27.40 -26.88
C THR A 217 7.12 27.59 -26.31
N LYS A 218 7.33 28.57 -25.44
CA LYS A 218 8.65 28.87 -24.83
C LYS A 218 9.01 27.95 -23.64
N SER A 219 8.16 27.04 -23.20
CA SER A 219 8.37 26.25 -22.00
C SER A 219 8.92 24.83 -22.24
N PHE A 220 9.24 24.46 -23.49
CA PHE A 220 9.97 23.23 -23.76
C PHE A 220 11.47 23.46 -23.48
N PRO A 221 12.05 22.86 -22.40
CA PRO A 221 13.50 22.89 -22.28
C PRO A 221 14.07 22.12 -23.47
N VAL A 222 14.95 22.76 -24.22
CA VAL A 222 15.81 22.06 -25.17
C VAL A 222 16.58 21.02 -24.37
N GLU A 223 16.36 19.75 -24.66
CA GLU A 223 17.04 18.64 -24.00
C GLU A 223 18.55 18.87 -24.12
N LYS A 224 19.23 19.08 -23.00
CA LYS A 224 20.64 18.70 -22.94
C LYS A 224 20.63 17.18 -23.15
N LYS A 225 21.04 16.72 -24.32
CA LYS A 225 21.21 15.31 -24.64
C LYS A 225 21.95 14.68 -23.47
N ASP A 226 21.32 13.70 -22.82
CA ASP A 226 21.93 12.97 -21.71
C ASP A 226 23.22 12.35 -22.28
N THR A 227 24.36 12.90 -21.94
CA THR A 227 25.66 12.56 -22.50
C THR A 227 26.11 11.12 -22.18
N LEU A 228 25.37 10.45 -21.28
CA LEU A 228 25.59 9.03 -20.97
C LEU A 228 25.12 8.09 -22.10
N ALA A 229 24.02 8.40 -22.77
CA ALA A 229 23.53 7.57 -23.88
C ALA A 229 24.46 7.64 -25.13
N LEU A 230 25.33 8.65 -25.23
CA LEU A 230 26.26 8.84 -26.34
C LEU A 230 27.69 8.35 -26.05
N ARG A 231 28.01 7.94 -24.83
CA ARG A 231 29.36 7.42 -24.50
C ARG A 231 29.55 5.94 -24.84
N HIS A 232 28.49 5.20 -25.09
CA HIS A 232 28.54 3.76 -25.41
C HIS A 232 28.18 3.42 -26.86
N ALA A 233 28.06 4.44 -27.75
CA ALA A 233 27.83 4.24 -29.18
C ALA A 233 29.11 4.49 -30.03
N LYS A 234 30.28 4.13 -29.46
CA LYS A 234 31.54 4.05 -30.26
C LYS A 234 32.28 2.76 -29.97
#